data_64ed06056a7769e1ef2125dae723a725
#
_entry.id   64ed06056a7769e1ef2125dae723a725
#
_cell.length_a   1.000
_cell.length_b   1.000
_cell.length_c   1.000
_cell.angle_alpha   90.00
_cell.angle_beta   90.00
_cell.angle_gamma   90.00
#
_symmetry.space_group_name_H-M   'P 1'
#
loop_
_entity.id
_entity.type
_entity.pdbx_description
1 polymer ?
#
loop_
_entity_poly.entity_id
_entity_poly.type
_entity_poly.pdbx_seq_one_letter_code
_entity_poly.pdbx_strand_id
1 'polypeptide(L)'
;MRFVRYQLEHTAPSYGWVYENKIGPIEGDPFGEYRRLEAEIPLEAVRLLPPAVPSKIICLGRNYEEHAREQNADVPQVPLIFMKPPSALIGIGEKIVLPPQSRLIEHEAELAVVVGKRGRWVGAEEAGAHIFGYTIANDVTARDLQRSDNQWTRGKGFDT
;
A
#
# COMPACT_ATOMS: atom_id res chain seq x y z
N MET A 1 16.69 5.71 2.55
CA MET A 1 16.26 5.66 3.96
C MET A 1 14.95 4.86 4.02
N ARG A 2 14.72 4.08 5.06
CA ARG A 2 13.46 3.33 5.26
C ARG A 2 12.63 4.04 6.32
N PHE A 3 11.41 4.40 5.98
CA PHE A 3 10.39 4.91 6.91
C PHE A 3 9.49 3.77 7.37
N VAL A 4 9.02 3.88 8.60
CA VAL A 4 8.02 2.98 9.17
C VAL A 4 6.96 3.78 9.91
N ARG A 5 5.75 3.26 9.92
CA ARG A 5 4.73 3.67 10.87
C ARG A 5 4.57 2.54 11.87
N TYR A 6 4.64 2.84 13.16
CA TYR A 6 4.71 1.84 14.20
C TYR A 6 3.90 2.24 15.42
N GLN A 7 3.68 1.29 16.28
CA GLN A 7 3.00 1.48 17.55
C GLN A 7 3.69 0.69 18.64
N LEU A 8 4.08 1.35 19.70
CA LEU A 8 4.44 0.71 20.97
C LEU A 8 3.18 0.34 21.73
N GLU A 9 3.30 -0.63 22.63
CA GLU A 9 2.18 -1.04 23.47
C GLU A 9 1.60 0.14 24.25
N HIS A 10 0.27 0.28 24.21
CA HIS A 10 -0.49 1.37 24.87
C HIS A 10 -0.17 2.80 24.39
N THR A 11 0.46 2.98 23.23
CA THR A 11 0.74 4.32 22.69
C THR A 11 -0.06 4.60 21.42
N ALA A 12 -0.11 5.87 21.01
CA ALA A 12 -0.61 6.26 19.70
C ALA A 12 0.39 5.84 18.59
N PRO A 13 -0.10 5.56 17.35
CA PRO A 13 0.75 5.33 16.20
C PRO A 13 1.73 6.49 15.96
N SER A 14 2.98 6.16 15.65
CA SER A 14 4.05 7.11 15.39
C SER A 14 4.79 6.76 14.10
N TYR A 15 5.50 7.73 13.54
CA TYR A 15 6.43 7.51 12.43
C TYR A 15 7.87 7.40 12.93
N GLY A 16 8.65 6.63 12.21
CA GLY A 16 10.07 6.44 12.48
C GLY A 16 10.87 6.15 11.22
N TRP A 17 12.16 6.17 11.37
CA TRP A 17 13.11 5.73 10.36
C TRP A 17 13.87 4.52 10.90
N VAL A 18 14.27 3.61 10.01
CA VAL A 18 14.94 2.35 10.40
C VAL A 18 16.43 2.44 10.06
N TYR A 19 17.23 2.13 11.07
CA TYR A 19 18.66 1.89 10.94
C TYR A 19 18.99 0.53 11.56
N GLU A 20 19.58 -0.35 10.78
CA GLU A 20 19.75 -1.77 11.16
C GLU A 20 18.41 -2.38 11.61
N ASN A 21 18.32 -2.86 12.84
CA ASN A 21 17.12 -3.43 13.45
C ASN A 21 16.52 -2.51 14.53
N LYS A 22 16.75 -1.21 14.44
CA LYS A 22 16.23 -0.22 15.37
C LYS A 22 15.45 0.87 14.67
N ILE A 23 14.51 1.46 15.38
CA ILE A 23 13.70 2.59 14.94
C ILE A 23 14.14 3.83 15.69
N GLY A 24 14.43 4.89 14.95
CA GLY A 24 14.53 6.25 15.48
C GLY A 24 13.19 6.98 15.26
N PRO A 25 12.59 7.55 16.30
CA PRO A 25 11.36 8.32 16.13
C PRO A 25 11.54 9.51 15.19
N ILE A 26 10.44 9.91 14.57
CA ILE A 26 10.34 11.15 13.77
C ILE A 26 9.47 12.13 14.55
N GLU A 27 10.00 13.32 14.80
CA GLU A 27 9.24 14.47 15.29
C GLU A 27 8.85 15.36 14.11
N GLY A 28 7.59 15.77 14.05
CA GLY A 28 7.04 16.54 12.95
C GLY A 28 6.25 15.70 11.96
N ASP A 29 6.09 16.21 10.74
CA ASP A 29 5.35 15.56 9.68
C ASP A 29 6.30 14.81 8.73
N PRO A 30 6.25 13.47 8.63
CA PRO A 30 7.12 12.72 7.73
C PRO A 30 6.94 13.10 6.26
N PHE A 31 5.79 13.65 5.87
CA PHE A 31 5.48 14.12 4.52
C PHE A 31 5.83 15.62 4.31
N GLY A 32 6.30 16.30 5.35
CA GLY A 32 6.67 17.70 5.35
C GLY A 32 8.01 17.94 6.05
N GLU A 33 7.99 18.80 7.07
CA GLU A 33 9.17 19.09 7.89
C GLU A 33 9.23 18.14 9.07
N TYR A 34 10.36 17.48 9.23
CA TYR A 34 10.57 16.55 10.34
C TYR A 34 12.03 16.53 10.82
N ARG A 35 12.20 16.09 12.07
CA ARG A 35 13.50 15.79 12.66
C ARG A 35 13.57 14.29 13.01
N ARG A 36 14.70 13.67 12.72
CA ARG A 36 15.00 12.30 13.13
C ARG A 36 15.65 12.29 14.51
N LEU A 37 15.14 11.46 15.39
CA LEU A 37 15.77 11.14 16.67
C LEU A 37 16.65 9.89 16.53
N GLU A 38 17.44 9.59 17.56
CA GLU A 38 18.33 8.42 17.58
C GLU A 38 17.55 7.11 17.45
N ALA A 39 18.14 6.14 16.76
CA ALA A 39 17.53 4.84 16.53
C ALA A 39 17.86 3.90 17.71
N GLU A 40 16.99 3.85 18.69
CA GLU A 40 17.16 3.08 19.91
C GLU A 40 16.09 2.00 20.12
N ILE A 41 14.89 2.18 19.55
CA ILE A 41 13.76 1.27 19.75
C ILE A 41 13.97 0.02 18.90
N PRO A 42 14.06 -1.19 19.50
CA PRO A 42 14.18 -2.44 18.75
C PRO A 42 12.98 -2.65 17.82
N LEU A 43 13.22 -3.08 16.59
CA LEU A 43 12.17 -3.31 15.60
C LEU A 43 11.16 -4.37 16.04
N GLU A 44 11.62 -5.39 16.78
CA GLU A 44 10.79 -6.45 17.35
C GLU A 44 9.93 -6.00 18.55
N ALA A 45 10.22 -4.85 19.14
CA ALA A 45 9.45 -4.31 20.27
C ALA A 45 8.21 -3.53 19.86
N VAL A 46 7.95 -3.39 18.57
CA VAL A 46 6.86 -2.59 18.04
C VAL A 46 5.94 -3.39 17.12
N ARG A 47 4.68 -2.98 17.04
CA ARG A 47 3.78 -3.39 15.97
C ARG A 47 4.00 -2.46 14.77
N LEU A 48 4.38 -3.03 13.63
CA LEU A 48 4.44 -2.29 12.37
C LEU A 48 3.04 -2.11 11.80
N LEU A 49 2.75 -0.90 11.37
CA LEU A 49 1.48 -0.50 10.77
C LEU A 49 1.67 -0.24 9.27
N PRO A 50 0.59 -0.13 8.49
CA PRO A 50 0.69 0.37 7.12
C PRO A 50 1.51 1.65 7.08
N PRO A 51 2.45 1.81 6.13
CA PRO A 51 3.42 2.92 6.13
C PRO A 51 2.80 4.30 5.92
N ALA A 52 1.56 4.34 5.46
CA ALA A 52 0.78 5.55 5.30
C ALA A 52 -0.67 5.31 5.71
N VAL A 53 -1.42 6.39 5.96
CA VAL A 53 -2.87 6.39 6.15
C VAL A 53 -3.49 7.06 4.93
N PRO A 54 -3.77 6.32 3.86
CA PRO A 54 -4.24 6.89 2.62
C PRO A 54 -5.70 7.30 2.70
N SER A 55 -6.05 8.40 2.03
CA SER A 55 -7.46 8.77 1.80
C SER A 55 -8.10 7.96 0.67
N LYS A 56 -7.30 7.38 -0.19
CA LYS A 56 -7.69 6.52 -1.31
C LYS A 56 -6.53 5.62 -1.73
N ILE A 57 -6.85 4.46 -2.26
CA ILE A 57 -5.88 3.53 -2.86
C ILE A 57 -6.28 3.38 -4.31
N ILE A 58 -5.41 3.83 -5.21
CA ILE A 58 -5.63 3.77 -6.66
C ILE A 58 -4.74 2.67 -7.20
N CYS A 59 -5.32 1.73 -7.92
CA CYS A 59 -4.63 0.57 -8.47
C CYS A 59 -4.68 0.58 -10.00
N LEU A 60 -3.68 -0.07 -10.60
CA LEU A 60 -3.56 -0.21 -12.06
C LEU A 60 -3.71 -1.68 -12.44
N GLY A 61 -4.80 -2.00 -13.13
CA GLY A 61 -5.04 -3.36 -13.59
C GLY A 61 -4.19 -3.73 -14.80
N ARG A 62 -3.72 -4.98 -14.85
CA ARG A 62 -2.91 -5.54 -15.94
C ARG A 62 -1.64 -4.73 -16.22
N ASN A 63 -1.05 -4.16 -15.19
CA ASN A 63 0.13 -3.30 -15.30
C ASN A 63 1.45 -4.10 -15.41
N TYR A 64 1.42 -5.39 -15.10
CA TYR A 64 2.54 -6.31 -15.26
C TYR A 64 2.31 -7.16 -16.52
N GLU A 65 3.19 -7.00 -17.52
CA GLU A 65 3.03 -7.60 -18.84
C GLU A 65 2.94 -9.14 -18.78
N GLU A 66 3.79 -9.76 -17.97
CA GLU A 66 3.78 -11.22 -17.80
C GLU A 66 2.46 -11.72 -17.20
N HIS A 67 1.95 -11.02 -16.19
CA HIS A 67 0.67 -11.36 -15.60
C HIS A 67 -0.51 -11.18 -16.57
N ALA A 68 -0.48 -10.16 -17.44
CA ALA A 68 -1.47 -10.01 -18.50
C ALA A 68 -1.43 -11.20 -19.48
N ARG A 69 -0.23 -11.64 -19.85
CA ARG A 69 -0.04 -12.81 -20.72
C ARG A 69 -0.56 -14.11 -20.09
N GLU A 70 -0.30 -14.34 -18.80
CA GLU A 70 -0.83 -15.51 -18.07
C GLU A 70 -2.37 -15.57 -18.09
N GLN A 71 -3.01 -14.40 -18.10
CA GLN A 71 -4.46 -14.29 -18.19
C GLN A 71 -5.01 -14.26 -19.62
N ASN A 72 -4.17 -14.45 -20.65
CA ASN A 72 -4.50 -14.30 -22.07
C ASN A 72 -5.17 -12.93 -22.36
N ALA A 73 -4.67 -11.88 -21.74
CA ALA A 73 -5.18 -10.52 -21.85
C ALA A 73 -4.12 -9.57 -22.42
N ASP A 74 -4.55 -8.61 -23.21
CA ASP A 74 -3.68 -7.56 -23.71
C ASP A 74 -3.28 -6.58 -22.59
N VAL A 75 -2.06 -6.03 -22.72
CA VAL A 75 -1.63 -4.89 -21.89
C VAL A 75 -2.42 -3.66 -22.32
N PRO A 76 -3.12 -2.99 -21.41
CA PRO A 76 -3.90 -1.82 -21.78
C PRO A 76 -3.02 -0.68 -22.30
N GLN A 77 -3.40 -0.04 -23.39
CA GLN A 77 -2.73 1.16 -23.92
C GLN A 77 -2.95 2.39 -23.02
N VAL A 78 -4.07 2.42 -22.30
CA VAL A 78 -4.41 3.43 -21.30
C VAL A 78 -4.53 2.73 -19.95
N PRO A 79 -4.00 3.31 -18.86
CA PRO A 79 -4.06 2.69 -17.54
C PRO A 79 -5.47 2.29 -17.15
N LEU A 80 -5.68 1.02 -16.86
CA LEU A 80 -6.95 0.50 -16.34
C LEU A 80 -7.01 0.75 -14.83
N ILE A 81 -7.69 1.82 -14.45
CA ILE A 81 -7.72 2.29 -13.07
C ILE A 81 -8.90 1.68 -12.32
N PHE A 82 -8.63 1.19 -11.12
CA PHE A 82 -9.64 0.84 -10.13
C PHE A 82 -9.23 1.33 -8.74
N MET A 83 -10.10 1.19 -7.76
CA MET A 83 -9.83 1.64 -6.40
C MET A 83 -10.11 0.53 -5.40
N LYS A 84 -9.28 0.48 -4.35
CA LYS A 84 -9.57 -0.24 -3.12
C LYS A 84 -9.95 0.76 -2.03
N PRO A 85 -10.93 0.43 -1.16
CA PRO A 85 -11.26 1.29 -0.04
C PRO A 85 -10.10 1.30 0.98
N PRO A 86 -9.88 2.40 1.71
CA PRO A 86 -8.87 2.43 2.79
C PRO A 86 -9.10 1.36 3.86
N SER A 87 -10.32 0.89 4.06
CA SER A 87 -10.67 -0.21 4.99
C SER A 87 -10.04 -1.55 4.60
N ALA A 88 -9.68 -1.74 3.32
CA ALA A 88 -8.97 -2.94 2.85
C ALA A 88 -7.47 -2.95 3.22
N LEU A 89 -6.96 -1.88 3.85
CA LEU A 89 -5.54 -1.76 4.16
C LEU A 89 -5.24 -2.32 5.55
N ILE A 90 -4.46 -3.39 5.58
CA ILE A 90 -3.92 -3.99 6.80
C ILE A 90 -2.39 -3.91 6.82
N GLY A 91 -1.79 -4.08 8.00
CA GLY A 91 -0.36 -4.02 8.22
C GLY A 91 0.35 -5.36 8.08
N ILE A 92 1.67 -5.32 8.24
CA ILE A 92 2.51 -6.52 8.23
C ILE A 92 2.12 -7.44 9.39
N GLY A 93 1.91 -8.72 9.08
CA GLY A 93 1.57 -9.75 10.06
C GLY A 93 0.09 -9.77 10.48
N GLU A 94 -0.74 -8.86 9.98
CA GLU A 94 -2.17 -8.91 10.17
C GLU A 94 -2.81 -9.99 9.29
N LYS A 95 -3.90 -10.58 9.77
CA LYS A 95 -4.54 -11.70 9.09
C LYS A 95 -5.42 -11.21 7.94
N ILE A 96 -5.24 -11.78 6.76
CA ILE A 96 -6.20 -11.67 5.66
C ILE A 96 -7.40 -12.56 6.00
N VAL A 97 -8.58 -11.96 6.14
CA VAL A 97 -9.81 -12.68 6.40
C VAL A 97 -10.50 -13.01 5.08
N LEU A 98 -10.55 -14.30 4.74
CA LEU A 98 -11.15 -14.75 3.49
C LEU A 98 -12.67 -14.56 3.54
N PRO A 99 -13.26 -13.80 2.60
CA PRO A 99 -14.71 -13.59 2.59
C PRO A 99 -15.48 -14.86 2.19
N PRO A 100 -16.57 -15.23 2.87
CA PRO A 100 -17.34 -16.41 2.55
C PRO A 100 -18.07 -16.33 1.18
N GLN A 101 -18.10 -15.15 0.57
CA GLN A 101 -18.71 -14.91 -0.74
C GLN A 101 -17.83 -15.35 -1.92
N SER A 102 -16.55 -15.61 -1.68
CA SER A 102 -15.61 -16.04 -2.72
C SER A 102 -15.02 -17.42 -2.43
N ARG A 103 -14.80 -18.18 -3.47
CA ARG A 103 -14.16 -19.49 -3.42
C ARG A 103 -12.75 -19.50 -4.00
N LEU A 104 -12.31 -18.36 -4.55
CA LEU A 104 -11.02 -18.23 -5.19
C LEU A 104 -10.38 -16.89 -4.81
N ILE A 105 -9.60 -16.91 -3.73
CA ILE A 105 -8.83 -15.76 -3.27
C ILE A 105 -7.38 -15.94 -3.69
N GLU A 106 -6.84 -14.96 -4.37
CA GLU A 106 -5.46 -14.95 -4.86
C GLU A 106 -4.70 -13.73 -4.31
N HIS A 107 -3.41 -13.87 -4.13
CA HIS A 107 -2.50 -12.78 -3.81
C HIS A 107 -1.95 -12.14 -5.10
N GLU A 108 -1.68 -10.85 -5.04
CA GLU A 108 -1.01 -10.11 -6.11
C GLU A 108 0.09 -9.24 -5.48
N ALA A 109 1.35 -9.67 -5.61
CA ALA A 109 2.49 -8.91 -5.10
C ALA A 109 2.78 -7.72 -6.03
N GLU A 110 2.70 -6.51 -5.49
CA GLU A 110 2.77 -5.28 -6.28
C GLU A 110 3.71 -4.24 -5.68
N LEU A 111 4.27 -3.40 -6.55
CA LEU A 111 4.93 -2.17 -6.15
C LEU A 111 3.88 -1.11 -5.84
N ALA A 112 3.89 -0.60 -4.62
CA ALA A 112 3.05 0.52 -4.22
C ALA A 112 3.86 1.83 -4.17
N VAL A 113 3.30 2.89 -4.75
CA VAL A 113 3.85 4.23 -4.73
C VAL A 113 3.10 5.06 -3.70
N VAL A 114 3.83 5.60 -2.72
CA VAL A 114 3.27 6.52 -1.72
C VAL A 114 3.40 7.95 -2.22
N VAL A 115 2.27 8.59 -2.50
CA VAL A 115 2.21 10.00 -2.91
C VAL A 115 2.30 10.88 -1.66
N GLY A 116 3.35 11.70 -1.59
CA GLY A 116 3.61 12.57 -0.44
C GLY A 116 3.22 14.02 -0.65
N LYS A 117 3.06 14.46 -1.89
CA LYS A 117 2.73 15.84 -2.21
C LYS A 117 1.44 15.91 -3.01
N ARG A 118 0.51 16.76 -2.53
CA ARG A 118 -0.73 17.02 -3.27
C ARG A 118 -0.42 17.62 -4.64
N GLY A 119 -1.08 17.12 -5.68
CA GLY A 119 -0.96 17.62 -7.05
C GLY A 119 -2.28 17.59 -7.79
N ARG A 120 -2.37 18.40 -8.85
CA ARG A 120 -3.45 18.40 -9.82
C ARG A 120 -2.88 18.81 -11.18
N TRP A 121 -3.23 18.07 -12.22
CA TRP A 121 -2.72 18.32 -13.58
C TRP A 121 -1.18 18.27 -13.65
N VAL A 122 -0.60 17.32 -12.91
CA VAL A 122 0.87 17.11 -12.82
C VAL A 122 1.35 16.48 -14.12
N GLY A 123 2.35 17.09 -14.76
CA GLY A 123 3.02 16.52 -15.93
C GLY A 123 3.84 15.27 -15.57
N ALA A 124 4.07 14.40 -16.55
CA ALA A 124 4.83 13.16 -16.31
C ALA A 124 6.25 13.44 -15.80
N GLU A 125 6.88 14.50 -16.30
CA GLU A 125 8.23 14.96 -15.90
C GLU A 125 8.27 15.48 -14.46
N GLU A 126 7.14 15.94 -13.92
CA GLU A 126 7.04 16.45 -12.55
C GLU A 126 6.56 15.38 -11.55
N ALA A 127 6.02 14.26 -12.04
CA ALA A 127 5.40 13.23 -11.21
C ALA A 127 6.34 12.71 -10.11
N GLY A 128 7.63 12.57 -10.42
CA GLY A 128 8.66 12.14 -9.45
C GLY A 128 8.75 13.02 -8.21
N ALA A 129 8.52 14.33 -8.34
CA ALA A 129 8.53 15.27 -7.22
C ALA A 129 7.35 15.12 -6.24
N HIS A 130 6.34 14.35 -6.60
CA HIS A 130 5.17 14.05 -5.79
C HIS A 130 5.27 12.72 -5.06
N ILE A 131 6.27 11.89 -5.39
CA ILE A 131 6.49 10.58 -4.77
C ILE A 131 7.25 10.76 -3.45
N PHE A 132 6.67 10.27 -2.36
CA PHE A 132 7.33 10.17 -1.07
C PHE A 132 8.27 8.95 -1.01
N GLY A 133 7.82 7.83 -1.54
CA GLY A 133 8.56 6.59 -1.54
C GLY A 133 7.78 5.42 -2.11
N TYR A 134 8.36 4.25 -1.93
CA TYR A 134 7.84 2.99 -2.46
C TYR A 134 7.72 1.97 -1.35
N THR A 135 6.73 1.08 -1.47
CA THR A 135 6.56 -0.08 -0.61
C THR A 135 6.03 -1.25 -1.42
N ILE A 136 5.93 -2.41 -0.78
CA ILE A 136 5.32 -3.59 -1.37
C ILE A 136 3.89 -3.69 -0.84
N ALA A 137 2.95 -4.00 -1.73
CA ALA A 137 1.57 -4.28 -1.39
C ALA A 137 1.17 -5.68 -1.87
N ASN A 138 0.11 -6.20 -1.28
CA ASN A 138 -0.58 -7.39 -1.76
C ASN A 138 -2.01 -6.98 -2.11
N ASP A 139 -2.32 -6.93 -3.41
CA ASP A 139 -3.68 -6.67 -3.90
C ASP A 139 -4.50 -7.97 -3.85
N VAL A 140 -4.94 -8.32 -2.64
CA VAL A 140 -5.75 -9.52 -2.42
C VAL A 140 -7.02 -9.46 -3.24
N THR A 141 -7.26 -10.50 -4.03
CA THR A 141 -8.29 -10.53 -5.06
C THR A 141 -9.22 -11.72 -4.89
N ALA A 142 -10.52 -11.47 -4.78
CA ALA A 142 -11.56 -12.48 -4.96
C ALA A 142 -11.77 -12.70 -6.46
N ARG A 143 -11.02 -13.63 -7.03
CA ARG A 143 -10.84 -13.78 -8.48
C ARG A 143 -12.12 -14.22 -9.21
N ASP A 144 -12.91 -15.06 -8.61
CA ASP A 144 -14.21 -15.48 -9.13
C ASP A 144 -15.19 -14.29 -9.23
N LEU A 145 -15.21 -13.43 -8.22
CA LEU A 145 -16.03 -12.22 -8.22
C LEU A 145 -15.50 -11.17 -9.20
N GLN A 146 -14.18 -11.00 -9.27
CA GLN A 146 -13.57 -10.11 -10.26
C GLN A 146 -13.92 -10.50 -11.69
N ARG A 147 -13.98 -11.81 -12.00
CA ARG A 147 -14.33 -12.32 -13.34
C ARG A 147 -15.82 -12.22 -13.64
N SER A 148 -16.68 -12.31 -12.62
CA SER A 148 -18.12 -12.24 -12.79
C SER A 148 -18.66 -10.82 -12.90
N ASP A 149 -17.95 -9.86 -12.32
CA ASP A 149 -18.40 -8.47 -12.23
C ASP A 149 -17.84 -7.62 -13.38
N ASN A 150 -18.62 -6.69 -13.87
CA ASN A 150 -18.16 -5.71 -14.87
C ASN A 150 -17.19 -4.69 -14.24
N GLN A 151 -17.27 -4.49 -12.92
CA GLN A 151 -16.39 -3.62 -12.15
C GLN A 151 -15.77 -4.38 -11.00
N TRP A 152 -14.49 -4.13 -10.73
CA TRP A 152 -13.70 -4.94 -9.80
C TRP A 152 -13.86 -4.56 -8.33
N THR A 153 -14.64 -3.54 -8.01
CA THR A 153 -14.76 -3.01 -6.65
C THR A 153 -15.06 -4.09 -5.61
N ARG A 154 -16.01 -4.99 -5.89
CA ARG A 154 -16.36 -6.06 -4.96
C ARG A 154 -15.25 -7.11 -4.83
N GLY A 155 -14.66 -7.53 -5.95
CA GLY A 155 -13.60 -8.55 -5.96
C GLY A 155 -12.27 -8.05 -5.39
N LYS A 156 -12.06 -6.73 -5.34
CA LYS A 156 -10.82 -6.07 -4.91
C LYS A 156 -10.96 -5.30 -3.59
N GLY A 157 -12.15 -5.14 -3.05
CA GLY A 157 -12.44 -4.20 -1.96
C GLY A 157 -12.97 -4.83 -0.68
N PHE A 158 -12.74 -6.11 -0.41
CA PHE A 158 -13.02 -6.68 0.89
C PHE A 158 -12.13 -6.06 1.97
N ASP A 159 -12.65 -5.95 3.19
CA ASP A 159 -11.95 -5.40 4.35
C ASP A 159 -10.88 -6.40 4.84
N THR A 160 -9.74 -6.39 4.27
CA THR A 160 -8.47 -7.09 4.50
C THR A 160 -7.88 -7.67 3.22
#